data_6448b9f0b7479821bf2164ba080ef2e6
#
_entry.id   6448b9f0b7479821bf2164ba080ef2e6
#
_cell.length_a   1.000
_cell.length_b   1.000
_cell.length_c   1.000
_cell.angle_alpha   90.00
_cell.angle_beta   90.00
_cell.angle_gamma   90.00
#
_symmetry.space_group_name_H-M   'P 1'
#
loop_
_entity.id
_entity.type
_entity.pdbx_description
1 polymer ?
#
loop_
_entity_poly.entity_id
_entity_poly.type
_entity_poly.pdbx_seq_one_letter_code
_entity_poly.pdbx_strand_id
1 'polypeptide(L)'
;MANEKILVVDDDKNICELLRLYLVKEGYNVTMVHDGGAALAEFDKLHPDLVLLDVMMPVMDGWEVCRKLRAKDNTPIIMLTAKGETYDKVLGLELGADDYIVKPFDAKEVTARIKAVLRRSSAKEEENKGVYDFDNLHL
;
A
#
# COMPACT_ATOMS: atom_id res chain seq x y z
N MET A 1 -6.70 8.22 14.72
CA MET A 1 -7.87 8.38 13.88
C MET A 1 -7.63 7.83 12.51
N ALA A 2 -8.49 6.98 12.08
CA ALA A 2 -8.46 6.59 10.69
C ALA A 2 -9.00 7.77 9.89
N ASN A 3 -8.67 7.88 8.69
CA ASN A 3 -9.05 8.90 7.72
C ASN A 3 -8.02 8.89 6.62
N GLU A 4 -7.05 8.01 6.78
CA GLU A 4 -6.02 7.86 5.78
C GLU A 4 -6.66 7.39 4.48
N LYS A 5 -6.06 7.81 3.39
CA LYS A 5 -6.52 7.45 2.05
C LYS A 5 -5.83 6.17 1.61
N ILE A 6 -6.62 5.16 1.30
CA ILE A 6 -6.10 3.88 0.83
C ILE A 6 -6.51 3.71 -0.63
N LEU A 7 -5.52 3.47 -1.49
CA LEU A 7 -5.78 3.16 -2.89
C LEU A 7 -5.72 1.65 -3.05
N VAL A 8 -6.82 1.05 -3.48
CA VAL A 8 -6.90 -0.40 -3.70
C VAL A 8 -6.83 -0.66 -5.20
N VAL A 9 -5.86 -1.46 -5.61
CA VAL A 9 -5.62 -1.78 -7.02
C VAL A 9 -5.72 -3.29 -7.22
N ASP A 10 -6.77 -3.74 -7.88
CA ASP A 10 -6.99 -5.16 -8.16
C ASP A 10 -7.97 -5.24 -9.31
N ASP A 11 -7.68 -6.07 -10.31
CA ASP A 11 -8.57 -6.23 -11.46
C ASP A 11 -9.83 -7.03 -11.10
N ASP A 12 -9.85 -7.71 -9.98
CA ASP A 12 -11.03 -8.40 -9.48
C ASP A 12 -11.89 -7.42 -8.66
N LYS A 13 -13.01 -7.02 -9.23
CA LYS A 13 -13.88 -6.04 -8.59
C LYS A 13 -14.50 -6.56 -7.30
N ASN A 14 -14.67 -7.86 -7.18
CA ASN A 14 -15.20 -8.47 -5.94
C ASN A 14 -14.19 -8.34 -4.81
N ILE A 15 -12.91 -8.54 -5.10
CA ILE A 15 -11.85 -8.36 -4.11
C ILE A 15 -11.79 -6.90 -3.67
N CYS A 16 -11.86 -5.97 -4.63
CA CYS A 16 -11.88 -4.55 -4.32
C CYS A 16 -13.03 -4.18 -3.39
N GLU A 17 -14.23 -4.69 -3.70
CA GLU A 17 -15.40 -4.38 -2.88
C GLU A 17 -15.28 -4.96 -1.48
N LEU A 18 -14.74 -6.17 -1.36
CA LEU A 18 -14.52 -6.81 -0.07
C LEU A 18 -13.54 -5.98 0.76
N LEU A 19 -12.43 -5.58 0.15
CA LEU A 19 -11.44 -4.76 0.84
C LEU A 19 -12.03 -3.41 1.24
N ARG A 20 -12.82 -2.82 0.37
CA ARG A 20 -13.47 -1.55 0.69
C ARG A 20 -14.33 -1.68 1.93
N LEU A 21 -15.13 -2.74 2.02
CA LEU A 21 -15.99 -2.96 3.18
C LEU A 21 -15.18 -3.09 4.46
N TYR A 22 -14.08 -3.84 4.42
CA TYR A 22 -13.21 -3.99 5.59
C TYR A 22 -12.62 -2.64 6.02
N LEU A 23 -12.15 -1.88 5.06
CA LEU A 23 -11.40 -0.66 5.35
C LEU A 23 -12.29 0.52 5.72
N VAL A 24 -13.43 0.65 5.07
CA VAL A 24 -14.38 1.71 5.42
C VAL A 24 -14.87 1.52 6.85
N LYS A 25 -15.07 0.28 7.27
CA LYS A 25 -15.47 -0.03 8.64
C LYS A 25 -14.44 0.47 9.65
N GLU A 26 -13.17 0.49 9.26
CA GLU A 26 -12.09 0.98 10.13
C GLU A 26 -11.88 2.49 10.02
N GLY A 27 -12.67 3.16 9.21
CA GLY A 27 -12.63 4.60 9.07
C GLY A 27 -11.73 5.14 7.96
N TYR A 28 -11.18 4.27 7.12
CA TYR A 28 -10.32 4.72 6.01
C TYR A 28 -11.14 5.24 4.85
N ASN A 29 -10.56 6.17 4.11
CA ASN A 29 -11.12 6.62 2.83
C ASN A 29 -10.54 5.73 1.74
N VAL A 30 -11.41 5.03 1.01
CA VAL A 30 -10.97 4.02 0.05
C VAL A 30 -11.31 4.43 -1.37
N THR A 31 -10.32 4.38 -2.25
CA THR A 31 -10.50 4.55 -3.68
C THR A 31 -10.05 3.25 -4.35
N MET A 32 -10.85 2.77 -5.29
CA MET A 32 -10.57 1.51 -5.98
C MET A 32 -10.30 1.77 -7.45
N VAL A 33 -9.26 1.13 -7.98
CA VAL A 33 -8.99 1.10 -9.41
C VAL A 33 -8.69 -0.34 -9.81
N HIS A 34 -8.80 -0.65 -11.09
CA HIS A 34 -8.81 -2.04 -11.52
C HIS A 34 -7.73 -2.38 -12.55
N ASP A 35 -6.81 -1.48 -12.81
CA ASP A 35 -5.67 -1.76 -13.69
C ASP A 35 -4.50 -0.84 -13.35
N GLY A 36 -3.33 -1.18 -13.88
CA GLY A 36 -2.11 -0.47 -13.55
C GLY A 36 -2.09 0.97 -14.04
N GLY A 37 -2.61 1.21 -15.24
CA GLY A 37 -2.66 2.58 -15.77
C GLY A 37 -3.52 3.48 -14.93
N ALA A 38 -4.70 2.99 -14.53
CA ALA A 38 -5.60 3.73 -13.66
C ALA A 38 -4.95 3.97 -12.29
N ALA A 39 -4.19 3.00 -11.80
CA ALA A 39 -3.49 3.14 -10.52
C ALA A 39 -2.49 4.28 -10.56
N LEU A 40 -1.70 4.38 -11.61
CA LEU A 40 -0.71 5.43 -11.73
C LEU A 40 -1.35 6.81 -11.82
N ALA A 41 -2.43 6.92 -12.60
CA ALA A 41 -3.15 8.19 -12.75
C ALA A 41 -3.81 8.61 -11.43
N GLU A 42 -4.46 7.67 -10.77
CA GLU A 42 -5.16 7.95 -9.52
C GLU A 42 -4.19 8.27 -8.39
N PHE A 43 -3.04 7.61 -8.37
CA PHE A 43 -2.01 7.87 -7.38
C PHE A 43 -1.59 9.35 -7.39
N ASP A 44 -1.39 9.90 -8.57
CA ASP A 44 -0.97 11.30 -8.69
C ASP A 44 -2.04 12.28 -8.23
N LYS A 45 -3.30 11.94 -8.44
CA LYS A 45 -4.42 12.78 -8.01
C LYS A 45 -4.70 12.67 -6.52
N LEU A 46 -4.69 11.43 -6.04
CA LEU A 46 -5.17 11.13 -4.68
C LEU A 46 -4.12 11.38 -3.61
N HIS A 47 -2.86 11.16 -3.91
CA HIS A 47 -1.77 11.15 -2.93
C HIS A 47 -2.15 10.25 -1.75
N PRO A 48 -2.33 8.94 -2.00
CA PRO A 48 -2.78 8.03 -0.94
C PRO A 48 -1.74 7.87 0.15
N ASP A 49 -2.20 7.49 1.31
CA ASP A 49 -1.32 7.19 2.44
C ASP A 49 -0.80 5.76 2.37
N LEU A 50 -1.47 4.90 1.61
CA LEU A 50 -1.06 3.52 1.42
C LEU A 50 -1.74 2.95 0.18
N VAL A 51 -1.05 2.07 -0.51
CA VAL A 51 -1.57 1.38 -1.69
C VAL A 51 -1.62 -0.12 -1.41
N LEU A 52 -2.78 -0.74 -1.65
CA LEU A 52 -2.92 -2.20 -1.69
C LEU A 52 -2.91 -2.57 -3.15
N LEU A 53 -1.97 -3.42 -3.56
CA LEU A 53 -1.66 -3.62 -4.96
C LEU A 53 -1.59 -5.10 -5.33
N ASP A 54 -2.52 -5.55 -6.15
CA ASP A 54 -2.54 -6.93 -6.64
C ASP A 54 -1.36 -7.17 -7.58
N VAL A 55 -0.70 -8.31 -7.41
CA VAL A 55 0.43 -8.71 -8.26
C VAL A 55 -0.05 -9.10 -9.65
N MET A 56 -1.10 -9.91 -9.73
CA MET A 56 -1.52 -10.53 -10.98
C MET A 56 -2.59 -9.71 -11.68
N MET A 57 -2.17 -8.81 -12.56
CA MET A 57 -3.08 -8.01 -13.37
C MET A 57 -2.66 -8.07 -14.84
N PRO A 58 -3.61 -8.01 -15.78
CA PRO A 58 -3.25 -8.01 -17.20
C PRO A 58 -2.60 -6.68 -17.60
N VAL A 59 -1.85 -6.71 -18.68
CA VAL A 59 -1.18 -5.57 -19.31
C VAL A 59 -0.03 -5.02 -18.46
N MET A 60 -0.31 -4.52 -17.28
CA MET A 60 0.72 -4.01 -16.37
C MET A 60 0.48 -4.67 -15.01
N ASP A 61 1.37 -5.57 -14.61
CA ASP A 61 1.21 -6.28 -13.35
C ASP A 61 1.59 -5.39 -12.16
N GLY A 62 1.33 -5.92 -10.96
CA GLY A 62 1.57 -5.17 -9.74
C GLY A 62 3.03 -4.84 -9.49
N TRP A 63 3.95 -5.71 -9.94
CA TRP A 63 5.38 -5.45 -9.75
C TRP A 63 5.81 -4.21 -10.55
N GLU A 64 5.31 -4.09 -11.77
CA GLU A 64 5.62 -2.94 -12.60
C GLU A 64 5.02 -1.66 -11.99
N VAL A 65 3.78 -1.72 -11.50
CA VAL A 65 3.16 -0.58 -10.84
C VAL A 65 3.97 -0.18 -9.62
N CYS A 66 4.36 -1.15 -8.81
CA CYS A 66 5.17 -0.90 -7.59
C CYS A 66 6.46 -0.18 -7.95
N ARG A 67 7.17 -0.65 -8.96
CA ARG A 67 8.42 -0.04 -9.39
C ARG A 67 8.20 1.40 -9.84
N LYS A 68 7.14 1.65 -10.59
CA LYS A 68 6.83 3.00 -11.07
C LYS A 68 6.43 3.94 -9.94
N LEU A 69 5.69 3.45 -8.97
CA LEU A 69 5.32 4.24 -7.80
C LEU A 69 6.56 4.57 -6.95
N ARG A 70 7.46 3.62 -6.81
CA ARG A 70 8.69 3.84 -6.04
C ARG A 70 9.61 4.87 -6.69
N ALA A 71 9.52 5.03 -8.00
CA ALA A 71 10.27 6.08 -8.68
C ALA A 71 9.71 7.47 -8.34
N LYS A 72 8.47 7.54 -7.84
CA LYS A 72 7.83 8.81 -7.50
C LYS A 72 8.08 9.21 -6.05
N ASP A 73 7.84 8.30 -5.10
CA ASP A 73 8.03 8.59 -3.69
C ASP A 73 8.04 7.30 -2.86
N ASN A 74 7.96 7.43 -1.55
CA ASN A 74 8.02 6.33 -0.61
C ASN A 74 6.67 5.98 0.00
N THR A 75 5.57 6.28 -0.68
CA THR A 75 4.24 5.91 -0.20
C THR A 75 4.20 4.41 0.10
N PRO A 76 3.72 3.99 1.28
CA PRO A 76 3.66 2.58 1.64
C PRO A 76 2.85 1.74 0.65
N ILE A 77 3.39 0.59 0.28
CA ILE A 77 2.76 -0.35 -0.65
C ILE A 77 2.71 -1.73 -0.02
N ILE A 78 1.51 -2.32 0.03
CA ILE A 78 1.33 -3.71 0.44
C ILE A 78 0.89 -4.49 -0.79
N MET A 79 1.63 -5.54 -1.14
CA MET A 79 1.30 -6.38 -2.28
C MET A 79 0.27 -7.43 -1.89
N LEU A 80 -0.67 -7.73 -2.79
CA LEU A 80 -1.62 -8.82 -2.63
C LEU A 80 -1.16 -9.96 -3.53
N THR A 81 -0.81 -11.10 -2.95
CA THR A 81 -0.22 -12.22 -3.68
C THR A 81 -1.08 -13.48 -3.56
N ALA A 82 -0.92 -14.40 -4.48
CA ALA A 82 -1.58 -15.70 -4.40
C ALA A 82 -0.76 -16.63 -3.51
N LYS A 83 -1.46 -17.59 -2.87
CA LYS A 83 -0.81 -18.57 -2.02
C LYS A 83 0.21 -19.38 -2.82
N GLY A 84 1.39 -19.56 -2.25
CA GLY A 84 2.43 -20.37 -2.87
C GLY A 84 3.43 -19.59 -3.73
N GLU A 85 3.25 -18.30 -3.91
CA GLU A 85 4.14 -17.48 -4.73
C GLU A 85 5.29 -16.89 -3.90
N THR A 86 6.19 -17.78 -3.45
CA THR A 86 7.32 -17.38 -2.61
C THR A 86 8.30 -16.47 -3.35
N TYR A 87 8.48 -16.70 -4.61
CA TYR A 87 9.32 -15.85 -5.46
C TYR A 87 8.88 -14.42 -5.43
N ASP A 88 7.57 -14.21 -5.48
CA ASP A 88 7.01 -12.87 -5.56
C ASP A 88 7.27 -12.07 -4.30
N LYS A 89 7.36 -12.74 -3.16
CA LYS A 89 7.69 -12.07 -1.90
C LYS A 89 9.08 -11.47 -1.93
N VAL A 90 10.05 -12.24 -2.40
CA VAL A 90 11.43 -11.77 -2.49
C VAL A 90 11.52 -10.62 -3.47
N LEU A 91 10.92 -10.77 -4.65
CA LEU A 91 10.91 -9.74 -5.66
C LEU A 91 10.24 -8.46 -5.15
N GLY A 92 9.13 -8.62 -4.45
CA GLY A 92 8.41 -7.48 -3.90
C GLY A 92 9.24 -6.66 -2.93
N LEU A 93 9.97 -7.33 -2.05
CA LEU A 93 10.86 -6.66 -1.11
C LEU A 93 11.98 -5.94 -1.83
N GLU A 94 12.55 -6.56 -2.87
CA GLU A 94 13.59 -5.94 -3.67
C GLU A 94 13.10 -4.71 -4.42
N LEU A 95 11.83 -4.71 -4.84
CA LEU A 95 11.24 -3.59 -5.55
C LEU A 95 10.69 -2.51 -4.61
N GLY A 96 10.78 -2.74 -3.31
CA GLY A 96 10.43 -1.73 -2.34
C GLY A 96 9.04 -1.81 -1.76
N ALA A 97 8.38 -2.97 -1.85
CA ALA A 97 7.11 -3.17 -1.15
C ALA A 97 7.35 -3.21 0.36
N ASP A 98 6.41 -2.68 1.12
CA ASP A 98 6.54 -2.61 2.58
C ASP A 98 6.05 -3.86 3.28
N ASP A 99 5.13 -4.57 2.64
CA ASP A 99 4.58 -5.80 3.19
C ASP A 99 3.81 -6.50 2.08
N TYR A 100 3.28 -7.67 2.37
CA TYR A 100 2.44 -8.40 1.43
C TYR A 100 1.39 -9.19 2.20
N ILE A 101 0.26 -9.44 1.53
CA ILE A 101 -0.86 -10.19 2.07
C ILE A 101 -1.16 -11.31 1.09
N VAL A 102 -1.26 -12.53 1.59
CA VAL A 102 -1.50 -13.70 0.75
C VAL A 102 -3.01 -13.96 0.65
N LYS A 103 -3.50 -14.15 -0.57
CA LYS A 103 -4.89 -14.53 -0.81
C LYS A 103 -5.04 -16.05 -0.59
N PRO A 104 -6.13 -16.51 0.02
CA PRO A 104 -7.23 -15.73 0.59
C PRO A 104 -6.82 -15.12 1.94
N PHE A 105 -7.36 -13.95 2.23
CA PHE A 105 -7.06 -13.23 3.46
C PHE A 105 -8.35 -12.99 4.26
N ASP A 106 -8.22 -12.62 5.53
CA ASP A 106 -9.37 -12.23 6.33
C ASP A 106 -9.25 -10.75 6.73
N ALA A 107 -10.35 -10.20 7.22
CA ALA A 107 -10.42 -8.78 7.56
C ALA A 107 -9.40 -8.40 8.62
N LYS A 108 -9.21 -9.24 9.61
CA LYS A 108 -8.28 -8.95 10.71
C LYS A 108 -6.85 -8.86 10.23
N GLU A 109 -6.46 -9.76 9.34
CA GLU A 109 -5.11 -9.74 8.78
C GLU A 109 -4.87 -8.47 7.98
N VAL A 110 -5.80 -8.14 7.11
CA VAL A 110 -5.66 -6.96 6.26
C VAL A 110 -5.53 -5.69 7.09
N THR A 111 -6.45 -5.49 8.02
CA THR A 111 -6.46 -4.27 8.82
C THR A 111 -5.25 -4.20 9.75
N ALA A 112 -4.82 -5.33 10.31
CA ALA A 112 -3.64 -5.36 11.18
C ALA A 112 -2.37 -4.98 10.42
N ARG A 113 -2.19 -5.50 9.21
CA ARG A 113 -1.01 -5.19 8.41
C ARG A 113 -1.00 -3.75 7.94
N ILE A 114 -2.15 -3.23 7.55
CA ILE A 114 -2.28 -1.82 7.15
C ILE A 114 -1.91 -0.92 8.32
N LYS A 115 -2.46 -1.18 9.49
CA LYS A 115 -2.15 -0.39 10.68
C LYS A 115 -0.67 -0.43 11.02
N ALA A 116 -0.07 -1.62 10.93
CA ALA A 116 1.36 -1.78 11.22
C ALA A 116 2.22 -0.99 10.24
N VAL A 117 1.90 -1.06 8.94
CA VAL A 117 2.66 -0.35 7.92
C VAL A 117 2.51 1.16 8.06
N LEU A 118 1.28 1.63 8.30
CA LEU A 118 1.04 3.06 8.49
C LEU A 118 1.75 3.58 9.73
N ARG A 119 1.79 2.80 10.80
CA ARG A 119 2.47 3.17 12.03
C ARG A 119 3.98 3.29 11.80
N ARG A 120 4.58 2.35 11.06
CA ARG A 120 6.00 2.40 10.74
C ARG A 120 6.34 3.62 9.89
N SER A 121 5.48 3.94 8.93
CA SER A 121 5.66 5.10 8.07
C SER A 121 5.62 6.39 8.89
N SER A 122 4.63 6.53 9.77
CA SER A 122 4.52 7.68 10.66
C SER A 122 5.71 7.80 11.59
N ALA A 123 6.16 6.68 12.17
CA ALA A 123 7.31 6.67 13.06
C ALA A 123 8.57 7.14 12.34
N LYS A 124 8.75 6.72 11.08
CA LYS A 124 9.87 7.16 10.26
C LYS A 124 9.84 8.66 10.04
N GLU A 125 8.68 9.19 9.74
CA GLU A 125 8.52 10.63 9.54
C GLU A 125 8.83 11.39 10.82
N GLU A 126 8.35 10.90 11.95
CA GLU A 126 8.60 11.51 13.24
C GLU A 126 10.08 11.46 13.59
N GLU A 127 10.74 10.35 13.32
CA GLU A 127 12.18 10.22 13.54
C GLU A 127 12.93 11.23 12.71
N ASN A 128 12.59 11.38 11.45
CA ASN A 128 13.23 12.34 10.56
C ASN A 128 13.02 13.76 11.06
N LYS A 129 11.80 14.08 11.48
CA LYS A 129 11.51 15.39 12.05
C LYS A 129 12.27 15.60 13.34
N GLY A 130 12.32 14.56 14.18
CA GLY A 130 13.07 14.62 15.44
C GLY A 130 14.53 14.90 15.22
N VAL A 131 15.13 14.27 14.23
CA VAL A 131 16.52 14.50 13.89
C VAL A 131 16.75 15.95 13.47
N TYR A 132 15.89 16.49 12.63
CA TYR A 132 15.97 17.90 12.22
C TYR A 132 15.84 18.82 13.43
N ASP A 133 14.84 18.57 14.25
CA ASP A 133 14.60 19.38 15.43
C ASP A 133 15.77 19.31 16.39
N PHE A 134 16.30 18.13 16.56
CA PHE A 134 17.47 17.92 17.41
C PHE A 134 18.66 18.74 16.92
N ASP A 135 18.94 18.66 15.65
CA ASP A 135 20.05 19.42 15.05
C ASP A 135 19.85 20.91 15.23
N ASN A 136 18.63 21.37 15.10
CA ASN A 136 18.32 22.79 15.26
C ASN A 136 18.37 23.25 16.70
N LEU A 137 17.98 22.39 17.63
CA LEU A 137 17.86 22.77 19.03
C LEU A 137 19.16 22.64 19.82
N HIS A 138 19.99 21.70 19.44
CA HIS A 138 21.15 21.33 20.24
C HIS A 138 22.47 21.78 19.66
N LEU A 139 22.39 22.38 18.55
CA LEU A 139 23.59 22.88 17.89
C LEU A 139 23.56 24.37 17.78
#